data_6b88fce82763b44d66b0467f64219e26
#
_entry.id   6b88fce82763b44d66b0467f64219e26
#
_cell.length_a   1.000
_cell.length_b   1.000
_cell.length_c   1.000
_cell.angle_alpha   90.00
_cell.angle_beta   90.00
_cell.angle_gamma   90.00
#
_symmetry.space_group_name_H-M   'P 1'
#
loop_
_entity.id
_entity.type
_entity.pdbx_description
1 polymer ?
#
loop_
_entity_poly.entity_id
_entity_poly.type
_entity_poly.pdbx_seq_one_letter_code
_entity_poly.pdbx_strand_id
1 'polypeptide(L)'
;RHGLDDAIALEVEAALIDAYAHEDLANEVRGHNSERGSMPPEQVVELYGARPAEIRVHAILIKIEQQWHPGLLPDELYERTRRYWRCNPAQRQPPPQVALSVARGIIREVFDIESWEVYPDMDAVEVDPTRLPVKAEGKSKVRRGFVGRVTHDLSLRTSLVGTSVRHIPFGSGNPIAYAGPA
;
A
#
# COMPACT_ATOMS: atom_id res chain seq x y z
N ARG A 1 -4.23 -10.08 -35.45
CA ARG A 1 -3.37 -11.25 -35.69
C ARG A 1 -4.07 -12.50 -35.19
N HIS A 2 -3.85 -13.65 -35.83
CA HIS A 2 -4.34 -14.95 -35.43
C HIS A 2 -3.16 -15.92 -35.29
N GLY A 3 -3.34 -17.03 -34.56
CA GLY A 3 -2.28 -18.01 -34.33
C GLY A 3 -1.31 -17.62 -33.18
N LEU A 4 -1.74 -16.73 -32.29
CA LEU A 4 -1.06 -16.46 -31.04
C LEU A 4 -1.49 -17.51 -30.01
N ASP A 5 -0.59 -17.92 -29.13
CA ASP A 5 -0.97 -18.65 -27.93
C ASP A 5 -1.64 -17.69 -26.92
N ASP A 6 -2.32 -18.27 -25.92
CA ASP A 6 -3.10 -17.47 -24.94
C ASP A 6 -2.23 -16.49 -24.16
N ALA A 7 -0.98 -16.85 -23.83
CA ALA A 7 -0.10 -15.98 -23.08
C ALA A 7 0.31 -14.77 -23.91
N ILE A 8 0.69 -14.97 -25.16
CA ILE A 8 1.05 -13.89 -26.09
C ILE A 8 -0.18 -13.04 -26.43
N ALA A 9 -1.36 -13.68 -26.58
CA ALA A 9 -2.60 -12.94 -26.86
C ALA A 9 -2.95 -11.97 -25.73
N LEU A 10 -2.83 -12.40 -24.46
CA LEU A 10 -3.08 -11.57 -23.28
C LEU A 10 -2.06 -10.42 -23.13
N GLU A 11 -0.79 -10.66 -23.45
CA GLU A 11 0.24 -9.60 -23.43
C GLU A 11 0.00 -8.57 -24.57
N VAL A 12 -0.44 -9.01 -25.74
CA VAL A 12 -0.81 -8.11 -26.84
C VAL A 12 -2.04 -7.28 -26.48
N GLU A 13 -3.06 -7.91 -25.85
CA GLU A 13 -4.24 -7.19 -25.37
C GLU A 13 -3.86 -6.13 -24.33
N ALA A 14 -3.05 -6.49 -23.34
CA ALA A 14 -2.57 -5.56 -22.33
C ALA A 14 -1.80 -4.38 -22.96
N ALA A 15 -0.92 -4.65 -23.92
CA ALA A 15 -0.17 -3.61 -24.61
C ALA A 15 -1.06 -2.67 -25.44
N LEU A 16 -2.15 -3.20 -26.01
CA LEU A 16 -3.13 -2.39 -26.73
C LEU A 16 -3.95 -1.52 -25.79
N ILE A 17 -4.39 -2.08 -24.64
CA ILE A 17 -5.10 -1.33 -23.60
C ILE A 17 -4.23 -0.18 -23.08
N ASP A 18 -2.93 -0.41 -22.93
CA ASP A 18 -1.98 0.62 -22.48
C ASP A 18 -1.72 1.69 -23.55
N ALA A 19 -1.73 1.30 -24.84
CA ALA A 19 -1.50 2.21 -25.95
C ALA A 19 -2.70 3.13 -26.24
N TYR A 20 -3.92 2.65 -25.99
CA TYR A 20 -5.14 3.41 -26.07
C TYR A 20 -5.56 3.79 -24.65
N ALA A 21 -5.76 5.09 -24.38
CA ALA A 21 -6.22 5.51 -23.06
C ALA A 21 -7.46 4.69 -22.65
N HIS A 22 -7.52 4.22 -21.43
CA HIS A 22 -8.59 3.35 -20.92
C HIS A 22 -9.99 3.95 -21.12
N GLU A 23 -10.08 5.27 -21.20
CA GLU A 23 -11.30 6.04 -21.43
C GLU A 23 -11.85 5.86 -22.86
N ASP A 24 -10.99 5.49 -23.81
CA ASP A 24 -11.34 5.27 -25.21
C ASP A 24 -11.70 3.80 -25.52
N LEU A 25 -11.61 2.92 -24.53
CA LEU A 25 -11.88 1.50 -24.69
C LEU A 25 -13.22 1.10 -24.08
N ALA A 26 -13.93 0.24 -24.78
CA ALA A 26 -15.18 -0.35 -24.30
C ALA A 26 -14.96 -1.39 -23.15
N ASN A 27 -13.73 -1.67 -22.78
CA ASN A 27 -13.39 -2.63 -21.73
C ASN A 27 -13.52 -1.98 -20.34
N GLU A 28 -14.35 -2.57 -19.47
CA GLU A 28 -14.50 -2.14 -18.07
C GLU A 28 -13.39 -2.68 -17.16
N VAL A 29 -12.61 -3.64 -17.63
CA VAL A 29 -11.57 -4.33 -16.85
C VAL A 29 -10.21 -4.07 -17.46
N ARG A 30 -9.24 -3.74 -16.60
CA ARG A 30 -7.83 -3.63 -17.01
C ARG A 30 -7.31 -4.97 -17.52
N GLY A 31 -6.47 -4.92 -18.55
CA GLY A 31 -5.88 -6.10 -19.17
C GLY A 31 -5.04 -6.97 -18.21
N HIS A 32 -4.67 -8.13 -18.70
CA HIS A 32 -3.78 -9.08 -17.99
C HIS A 32 -2.46 -8.39 -17.59
N ASN A 33 -1.97 -8.66 -16.38
CA ASN A 33 -0.74 -8.03 -15.83
C ASN A 33 -0.76 -6.49 -15.85
N SER A 34 -1.91 -5.88 -15.60
CA SER A 34 -2.06 -4.42 -15.62
C SER A 34 -1.10 -3.67 -14.69
N GLU A 35 -0.52 -4.37 -13.68
CA GLU A 35 0.57 -3.83 -12.87
C GLU A 35 1.89 -3.61 -13.63
N ARG A 36 2.04 -4.23 -14.82
CA ARG A 36 3.18 -4.05 -15.75
C ARG A 36 2.88 -3.08 -16.87
N GLY A 37 1.65 -2.52 -16.88
CA GLY A 37 1.17 -1.66 -17.92
C GLY A 37 1.96 -0.34 -18.09
N SER A 38 1.50 0.48 -19.01
CA SER A 38 2.11 1.78 -19.30
C SER A 38 2.28 2.61 -18.04
N MET A 39 3.49 3.02 -17.77
CA MET A 39 3.87 3.77 -16.57
C MET A 39 4.81 4.90 -16.98
N PRO A 40 4.63 6.12 -16.43
CA PRO A 40 5.56 7.21 -16.71
C PRO A 40 7.01 6.81 -16.44
N PRO A 41 7.98 7.25 -17.27
CA PRO A 41 9.39 6.89 -17.12
C PRO A 41 9.94 7.14 -15.71
N GLU A 42 9.50 8.21 -15.06
CA GLU A 42 9.90 8.56 -13.69
C GLU A 42 9.46 7.50 -12.69
N GLN A 43 8.28 6.93 -12.87
CA GLN A 43 7.77 5.85 -12.02
C GLN A 43 8.52 4.54 -12.27
N VAL A 44 8.92 4.27 -13.51
CA VAL A 44 9.76 3.10 -13.84
C VAL A 44 11.10 3.22 -13.14
N VAL A 45 11.74 4.38 -13.25
CA VAL A 45 13.02 4.65 -12.57
C VAL A 45 12.88 4.52 -11.05
N GLU A 46 11.84 5.09 -10.45
CA GLU A 46 11.58 4.97 -9.02
C GLU A 46 11.38 3.51 -8.60
N LEU A 47 10.57 2.78 -9.35
CA LEU A 47 10.17 1.42 -9.00
C LEU A 47 11.31 0.40 -9.12
N TYR A 48 12.11 0.51 -10.17
CA TYR A 48 13.19 -0.44 -10.48
C TYR A 48 14.56 0.04 -9.99
N GLY A 49 14.74 1.34 -9.80
CA GLY A 49 15.96 1.92 -9.25
C GLY A 49 16.01 1.96 -7.73
N ALA A 50 14.88 1.77 -7.05
CA ALA A 50 14.83 1.80 -5.59
C ALA A 50 15.57 0.61 -4.97
N ARG A 51 16.52 0.89 -4.09
CA ARG A 51 17.20 -0.14 -3.31
C ARG A 51 16.23 -0.83 -2.35
N PRO A 52 16.44 -2.13 -2.03
CA PRO A 52 15.67 -2.79 -0.98
C PRO A 52 15.76 -2.08 0.36
N ALA A 53 14.63 -2.00 1.07
CA ALA A 53 14.58 -1.42 2.42
C ALA A 53 15.25 -2.35 3.44
N GLU A 54 16.16 -1.81 4.23
CA GLU A 54 16.70 -2.48 5.41
C GLU A 54 16.02 -1.95 6.67
N ILE A 55 14.97 -2.64 7.11
CA ILE A 55 14.16 -2.20 8.26
C ILE A 55 14.75 -2.80 9.54
N ARG A 56 15.42 -1.96 10.33
CA ARG A 56 16.10 -2.33 11.57
C ARG A 56 15.34 -1.93 12.84
N VAL A 57 14.08 -1.51 12.69
CA VAL A 57 13.17 -1.14 13.77
C VAL A 57 11.89 -1.95 13.64
N HIS A 58 11.20 -2.20 14.76
CA HIS A 58 9.91 -2.89 14.68
C HIS A 58 8.87 -1.98 14.02
N ALA A 59 8.47 -2.33 12.82
CA ALA A 59 7.64 -1.53 11.95
C ALA A 59 6.37 -2.27 11.52
N ILE A 60 5.28 -1.52 11.37
CA ILE A 60 4.11 -1.92 10.60
C ILE A 60 4.16 -1.25 9.23
N LEU A 61 4.04 -2.03 8.18
CA LEU A 61 3.96 -1.54 6.80
C LEU A 61 2.50 -1.50 6.39
N ILE A 62 2.07 -0.37 5.86
CA ILE A 62 0.68 -0.11 5.50
C ILE A 62 0.61 0.32 4.04
N LYS A 63 0.02 -0.54 3.20
CA LYS A 63 -0.22 -0.25 1.78
C LYS A 63 -1.41 0.68 1.62
N ILE A 64 -1.17 1.83 0.98
CA ILE A 64 -2.18 2.84 0.66
C ILE A 64 -2.35 3.02 -0.87
N GLU A 65 -2.15 1.95 -1.64
CA GLU A 65 -2.09 1.94 -3.11
C GLU A 65 -3.20 2.76 -3.78
N GLN A 66 -4.45 2.54 -3.37
CA GLN A 66 -5.63 3.20 -3.97
C GLN A 66 -5.79 4.67 -3.55
N GLN A 67 -5.10 5.08 -2.51
CA GLN A 67 -5.25 6.41 -1.92
C GLN A 67 -4.02 7.29 -2.18
N TRP A 68 -2.98 6.72 -2.76
CA TRP A 68 -1.74 7.42 -3.02
C TRP A 68 -1.70 8.02 -4.44
N HIS A 69 -1.21 9.23 -4.54
CA HIS A 69 -0.83 9.87 -5.80
C HIS A 69 0.39 10.78 -5.59
N PRO A 70 1.18 11.06 -6.63
CA PRO A 70 2.26 12.05 -6.54
C PRO A 70 1.71 13.41 -6.08
N GLY A 71 2.45 14.07 -5.19
CA GLY A 71 2.07 15.39 -4.67
C GLY A 71 1.16 15.38 -3.44
N LEU A 72 0.86 14.19 -2.84
CA LEU A 72 0.21 14.13 -1.54
C LEU A 72 1.01 14.92 -0.49
N LEU A 73 0.31 15.79 0.25
CA LEU A 73 0.89 16.50 1.37
C LEU A 73 1.15 15.56 2.55
N PRO A 74 2.16 15.84 3.41
CA PRO A 74 2.49 14.98 4.55
C PRO A 74 1.31 14.69 5.46
N ASP A 75 0.46 15.68 5.74
CA ASP A 75 -0.71 15.53 6.60
C ASP A 75 -1.78 14.61 5.97
N GLU A 76 -1.99 14.72 4.66
CA GLU A 76 -2.90 13.83 3.94
C GLU A 76 -2.37 12.40 3.91
N LEU A 77 -1.06 12.24 3.73
CA LEU A 77 -0.40 10.95 3.75
C LEU A 77 -0.52 10.29 5.12
N TYR A 78 -0.37 11.07 6.20
CA TYR A 78 -0.61 10.62 7.58
C TYR A 78 -2.04 10.12 7.75
N GLU A 79 -3.05 10.94 7.39
CA GLU A 79 -4.46 10.57 7.55
C GLU A 79 -4.85 9.31 6.78
N ARG A 80 -4.26 9.08 5.62
CA ARG A 80 -4.50 7.87 4.81
C ARG A 80 -3.78 6.64 5.35
N THR A 81 -2.71 6.83 6.11
CA THR A 81 -1.91 5.73 6.66
C THR A 81 -2.39 5.29 8.03
N ARG A 82 -2.89 6.19 8.88
CA ARG A 82 -3.00 5.95 10.32
C ARG A 82 -4.19 5.11 10.79
N ARG A 83 -5.29 4.96 10.03
CA ARG A 83 -6.53 4.42 10.61
C ARG A 83 -7.32 3.46 9.74
N TYR A 84 -8.23 2.74 10.45
CA TYR A 84 -9.21 1.80 9.93
C TYR A 84 -8.64 0.47 9.42
N TRP A 85 -7.51 0.06 9.96
CA TRP A 85 -6.84 -1.18 9.55
C TRP A 85 -7.30 -2.39 10.36
N ARG A 86 -7.39 -3.55 9.70
CA ARG A 86 -7.57 -4.85 10.34
C ARG A 86 -6.20 -5.37 10.78
N CYS A 87 -5.72 -4.93 11.94
CA CYS A 87 -4.46 -5.36 12.49
C CYS A 87 -4.59 -5.57 14.01
N ASN A 88 -3.67 -6.33 14.59
CA ASN A 88 -3.55 -6.45 16.02
C ASN A 88 -2.08 -6.24 16.46
N PRO A 89 -1.65 -4.99 16.60
CA PRO A 89 -0.26 -4.67 16.94
C PRO A 89 0.12 -5.21 18.33
N ALA A 90 -0.82 -5.35 19.26
CA ALA A 90 -0.56 -5.89 20.61
C ALA A 90 -0.16 -7.36 20.61
N GLN A 91 -0.42 -8.10 19.53
CA GLN A 91 0.06 -9.50 19.38
C GLN A 91 1.52 -9.58 18.91
N ARG A 92 2.15 -8.45 18.63
CA ARG A 92 3.56 -8.38 18.25
C ARG A 92 4.41 -8.06 19.49
N GLN A 93 5.53 -8.75 19.63
CA GLN A 93 6.48 -8.53 20.72
C GLN A 93 7.89 -8.44 20.14
N PRO A 94 8.49 -7.27 20.24
CA PRO A 94 7.88 -6.00 20.68
C PRO A 94 6.85 -5.45 19.69
N PRO A 95 5.95 -4.57 20.14
CA PRO A 95 4.98 -3.92 19.27
C PRO A 95 5.68 -2.98 18.28
N PRO A 96 5.05 -2.70 17.11
CA PRO A 96 5.60 -1.75 16.15
C PRO A 96 5.81 -0.37 16.78
N GLN A 97 6.99 0.19 16.59
CA GLN A 97 7.39 1.52 17.03
C GLN A 97 7.12 2.58 15.96
N VAL A 98 7.19 2.15 14.69
CA VAL A 98 6.96 3.02 13.55
C VAL A 98 5.96 2.42 12.57
N ALA A 99 5.24 3.29 11.86
CA ALA A 99 4.42 2.94 10.73
C ALA A 99 5.06 3.44 9.44
N LEU A 100 5.16 2.55 8.45
CA LEU A 100 5.69 2.85 7.13
C LEU A 100 4.54 2.93 6.13
N SER A 101 4.31 4.11 5.58
CA SER A 101 3.38 4.28 4.47
C SER A 101 3.99 3.70 3.20
N VAL A 102 3.29 2.78 2.54
CA VAL A 102 3.78 2.09 1.35
C VAL A 102 2.82 2.31 0.18
N ALA A 103 3.35 2.76 -0.93
CA ALA A 103 2.61 2.82 -2.19
C ALA A 103 3.50 2.42 -3.36
N ARG A 104 2.96 1.59 -4.25
CA ARG A 104 3.68 1.01 -5.39
C ARG A 104 4.96 0.27 -4.99
N GLY A 105 4.92 -0.39 -3.82
CA GLY A 105 6.08 -1.11 -3.29
C GLY A 105 7.23 -0.25 -2.77
N ILE A 106 7.03 1.07 -2.63
CA ILE A 106 8.02 2.04 -2.15
C ILE A 106 7.53 2.65 -0.84
N ILE A 107 8.43 2.84 0.12
CA ILE A 107 8.15 3.55 1.36
C ILE A 107 8.03 5.03 1.04
N ARG A 108 6.88 5.61 1.37
CA ARG A 108 6.56 7.01 1.10
C ARG A 108 6.82 7.91 2.29
N GLU A 109 6.61 7.40 3.51
CA GLU A 109 6.88 8.14 4.74
C GLU A 109 7.05 7.19 5.93
N VAL A 110 7.67 7.70 6.98
CA VAL A 110 7.90 7.02 8.26
C VAL A 110 7.24 7.83 9.37
N PHE A 111 6.35 7.19 10.14
CA PHE A 111 5.64 7.81 11.26
C PHE A 111 6.04 7.13 12.57
N ASP A 112 6.36 7.92 13.59
CA ASP A 112 6.46 7.44 14.96
C ASP A 112 5.08 7.11 15.49
N ILE A 113 4.92 5.97 16.17
CA ILE A 113 3.66 5.55 16.78
C ILE A 113 3.70 5.96 18.25
N GLU A 114 2.82 6.87 18.66
CA GLU A 114 2.67 7.33 20.04
C GLU A 114 1.65 6.49 20.80
N SER A 115 0.55 6.15 20.15
CA SER A 115 -0.51 5.33 20.74
C SER A 115 -1.34 4.64 19.68
N TRP A 116 -2.15 3.66 20.12
CA TRP A 116 -3.08 2.94 19.26
C TRP A 116 -4.53 3.27 19.60
N GLU A 117 -5.32 3.54 18.60
CA GLU A 117 -6.77 3.73 18.67
C GLU A 117 -7.51 2.47 18.25
N VAL A 118 -8.66 2.23 18.87
CA VAL A 118 -9.55 1.10 18.58
C VAL A 118 -10.89 1.64 18.11
N TYR A 119 -11.34 1.16 16.97
CA TYR A 119 -12.63 1.48 16.36
C TYR A 119 -13.52 0.22 16.42
N PRO A 120 -14.33 0.05 17.48
CA PRO A 120 -15.00 -1.23 17.77
C PRO A 120 -16.14 -1.57 16.80
N ASP A 121 -16.80 -0.59 16.22
CA ASP A 121 -17.95 -0.81 15.33
C ASP A 121 -17.92 0.17 14.15
N MET A 122 -17.47 -0.33 13.01
CA MET A 122 -17.45 0.47 11.78
C MET A 122 -18.81 0.59 11.11
N ASP A 123 -19.77 -0.26 11.48
CA ASP A 123 -21.15 -0.18 10.96
C ASP A 123 -21.89 1.02 11.61
N ALA A 124 -21.39 1.54 12.73
CA ALA A 124 -21.94 2.70 13.46
C ALA A 124 -21.30 4.05 13.09
N VAL A 125 -20.18 4.02 12.35
CA VAL A 125 -19.52 5.24 11.88
C VAL A 125 -19.97 5.49 10.44
N GLU A 126 -20.47 6.67 10.17
CA GLU A 126 -20.77 7.18 8.82
C GLU A 126 -19.46 7.27 8.03
N VAL A 127 -19.03 6.13 7.49
CA VAL A 127 -17.83 6.03 6.65
C VAL A 127 -18.29 6.29 5.22
N ASP A 128 -17.53 7.09 4.51
CA ASP A 128 -17.67 7.30 3.07
C ASP A 128 -18.02 5.97 2.37
N PRO A 129 -19.22 5.84 1.78
CA PRO A 129 -19.70 4.59 1.21
C PRO A 129 -18.82 4.03 0.09
N THR A 130 -17.93 4.83 -0.48
CA THR A 130 -16.97 4.39 -1.50
C THR A 130 -15.81 3.56 -0.91
N ARG A 131 -15.72 3.44 0.43
CA ARG A 131 -14.61 2.77 1.15
C ARG A 131 -15.00 1.47 1.88
N LEU A 132 -16.22 0.99 1.73
CA LEU A 132 -16.67 -0.19 2.47
C LEU A 132 -16.11 -1.48 1.86
N PRO A 133 -15.29 -2.25 2.61
CA PRO A 133 -15.03 -3.63 2.24
C PRO A 133 -16.29 -4.47 2.50
N VAL A 134 -16.64 -5.29 1.52
CA VAL A 134 -17.70 -6.28 1.59
C VAL A 134 -17.63 -7.09 2.89
N LYS A 135 -18.77 -7.29 3.54
CA LYS A 135 -18.94 -8.10 4.77
C LYS A 135 -18.33 -9.48 4.59
N ALA A 136 -17.27 -9.77 5.36
CA ALA A 136 -16.83 -11.12 5.60
C ALA A 136 -17.45 -11.59 6.92
N GLU A 137 -18.42 -12.47 6.86
CA GLU A 137 -19.00 -13.08 8.04
C GLU A 137 -17.92 -13.77 8.89
N GLY A 138 -17.95 -13.55 10.19
CA GLY A 138 -17.12 -14.26 11.19
C GLY A 138 -15.74 -13.68 11.50
N LYS A 139 -15.29 -12.58 10.91
CA LYS A 139 -14.01 -11.91 11.27
C LYS A 139 -14.27 -10.70 12.17
N SER A 140 -13.38 -10.49 13.15
CA SER A 140 -13.42 -9.34 14.05
C SER A 140 -13.69 -8.03 13.30
N LYS A 141 -14.77 -7.36 13.66
CA LYS A 141 -15.16 -6.04 13.11
C LYS A 141 -14.24 -4.92 13.61
N VAL A 142 -13.39 -5.20 14.58
CA VAL A 142 -12.49 -4.22 15.20
C VAL A 142 -11.47 -3.70 14.21
N ARG A 143 -11.43 -2.40 14.05
CA ARG A 143 -10.42 -1.68 13.29
C ARG A 143 -9.49 -0.96 14.26
N ARG A 144 -8.27 -0.74 13.83
CA ARG A 144 -7.28 -0.01 14.61
C ARG A 144 -6.64 1.08 13.77
N GLY A 145 -6.17 2.09 14.44
CA GLY A 145 -5.34 3.13 13.90
C GLY A 145 -4.27 3.51 14.91
N PHE A 146 -3.36 4.35 14.51
CA PHE A 146 -2.37 4.91 15.40
C PHE A 146 -2.47 6.43 15.45
N VAL A 147 -2.08 7.00 16.58
CA VAL A 147 -1.74 8.41 16.74
C VAL A 147 -0.23 8.51 16.70
N GLY A 148 0.26 9.49 15.97
CA GLY A 148 1.68 9.69 15.81
C GLY A 148 1.98 10.89 14.93
N ARG A 149 3.19 10.96 14.45
CA ARG A 149 3.69 12.05 13.59
C ARG A 149 4.79 11.55 12.67
N VAL A 150 5.16 12.34 11.68
CA VAL A 150 6.37 12.06 10.89
C VAL A 150 7.55 11.92 11.85
N THR A 151 8.34 10.88 11.66
CA THR A 151 9.44 10.59 12.60
C THR A 151 10.43 11.74 12.70
N HIS A 152 10.86 12.01 13.92
CA HIS A 152 11.94 12.98 14.19
C HIS A 152 13.33 12.40 13.92
N ASP A 153 13.45 11.07 13.83
CA ASP A 153 14.70 10.44 13.44
C ASP A 153 14.97 10.62 11.95
N LEU A 154 15.67 11.69 11.62
CA LEU A 154 16.05 12.03 10.24
C LEU A 154 16.91 10.95 9.60
N SER A 155 17.73 10.23 10.38
CA SER A 155 18.57 9.15 9.88
C SER A 155 17.70 7.96 9.44
N LEU A 156 16.77 7.55 10.29
CA LEU A 156 15.81 6.50 9.97
C LEU A 156 14.96 6.87 8.75
N ARG A 157 14.40 8.09 8.73
CA ARG A 157 13.58 8.58 7.62
C ARG A 157 14.35 8.57 6.30
N THR A 158 15.55 9.13 6.28
CA THR A 158 16.41 9.18 5.08
C THR A 158 16.84 7.79 4.62
N SER A 159 17.02 6.84 5.54
CA SER A 159 17.41 5.48 5.19
C SER A 159 16.27 4.67 4.57
N LEU A 160 15.02 4.99 4.90
CA LEU A 160 13.84 4.20 4.51
C LEU A 160 13.00 4.83 3.40
N VAL A 161 12.76 6.14 3.43
CA VAL A 161 11.92 6.79 2.40
C VAL A 161 12.54 6.63 1.02
N GLY A 162 11.73 6.26 0.03
CA GLY A 162 12.19 5.97 -1.33
C GLY A 162 12.79 4.58 -1.54
N THR A 163 12.84 3.73 -0.50
CA THR A 163 13.32 2.34 -0.65
C THR A 163 12.19 1.36 -0.92
N SER A 164 12.55 0.22 -1.54
CA SER A 164 11.60 -0.80 -1.99
C SER A 164 11.32 -1.85 -0.91
N VAL A 165 10.05 -2.16 -0.70
CA VAL A 165 9.58 -3.25 0.19
C VAL A 165 9.07 -4.47 -0.59
N ARG A 166 9.40 -4.60 -1.87
CA ARG A 166 8.92 -5.70 -2.73
C ARG A 166 9.36 -7.09 -2.25
N HIS A 167 10.48 -7.16 -1.54
CA HIS A 167 10.99 -8.39 -0.94
C HIS A 167 10.25 -8.79 0.35
N ILE A 168 9.43 -7.90 0.91
CA ILE A 168 8.66 -8.16 2.13
C ILE A 168 7.30 -8.73 1.74
N PRO A 169 6.95 -9.97 2.15
CA PRO A 169 5.68 -10.58 1.79
C PRO A 169 4.52 -9.90 2.53
N PHE A 170 3.55 -9.43 1.76
CA PHE A 170 2.23 -9.09 2.26
C PHE A 170 1.30 -10.30 2.02
N GLY A 171 0.44 -10.62 2.97
CA GLY A 171 -0.57 -11.67 2.76
C GLY A 171 -1.52 -11.30 1.61
N SER A 172 -2.08 -12.33 0.95
CA SER A 172 -3.04 -12.12 -0.15
C SER A 172 -4.18 -11.21 0.28
N GLY A 173 -4.34 -10.08 -0.43
CA GLY A 173 -5.37 -9.07 -0.13
C GLY A 173 -5.19 -8.34 1.21
N ASN A 174 -4.08 -8.54 1.93
CA ASN A 174 -3.80 -7.85 3.18
C ASN A 174 -2.89 -6.63 2.93
N PRO A 175 -3.37 -5.41 3.22
CA PRO A 175 -2.55 -4.21 3.08
C PRO A 175 -1.51 -4.04 4.19
N ILE A 176 -1.46 -4.94 5.18
CA ILE A 176 -0.59 -4.86 6.36
C ILE A 176 0.49 -5.94 6.32
N ALA A 177 1.73 -5.54 6.56
CA ALA A 177 2.85 -6.42 6.89
C ALA A 177 3.59 -5.90 8.12
N TYR A 178 4.47 -6.72 8.68
CA TYR A 178 5.34 -6.35 9.78
C TYR A 178 6.77 -6.68 9.42
N ALA A 179 7.69 -5.82 9.82
CA ALA A 179 9.13 -6.02 9.69
C ALA A 179 9.85 -5.54 10.94
N GLY A 180 11.06 -6.01 11.13
CA GLY A 180 11.90 -5.61 12.24
C GLY A 180 13.15 -6.48 12.35
N PRO A 181 14.03 -6.16 13.32
CA PRO A 181 15.15 -7.02 13.63
C PRO A 181 14.67 -8.39 14.09
N ALA A 182 15.41 -9.44 13.74
CA ALA A 182 15.17 -10.80 14.16
C ALA A 182 15.45 -10.97 15.66
#